data_37d3054bfdb56e873ca42da3189c179c
#
_entry.id   37d3054bfdb56e873ca42da3189c179c
#
_cell.length_a   1.000
_cell.length_b   1.000
_cell.length_c   1.000
_cell.angle_alpha   90.00
_cell.angle_beta   90.00
_cell.angle_gamma   90.00
#
_symmetry.space_group_name_H-M   'P 1'
#
loop_
_entity.id
_entity.type
_entity.pdbx_description
1 polymer ?
#
loop_
_entity_poly.entity_id
_entity_poly.type
_entity_poly.pdbx_seq_one_letter_code
_entity_poly.pdbx_strand_id
1 'polypeptide(L)'
;MGTQKRLLMIDDDPDFVEVVAKVLVDAGYEVDAKYNPDEGFNALKTGDYDLLLLDVLMGRGAEGIMIARKIGDDPVLRETPILIITGMREQIAFLFPGQPVHPSFVPNDELIEKPVEPDLLLEKVSALLEASAKRKAETESN
;
A
#
# COMPACT_ATOMS: atom_id res chain seq x y z
N MET A 1 -19.33 -12.85 12.12
CA MET A 1 -19.04 -11.79 11.14
C MET A 1 -17.61 -11.34 11.27
N GLY A 2 -16.93 -11.23 10.16
CA GLY A 2 -15.55 -10.77 10.16
C GLY A 2 -15.44 -9.29 10.46
N THR A 3 -14.31 -8.89 11.02
CA THR A 3 -13.99 -7.50 11.21
C THR A 3 -13.74 -6.85 9.87
N GLN A 4 -14.25 -5.64 9.67
CA GLN A 4 -14.03 -4.87 8.46
C GLN A 4 -12.53 -4.58 8.35
N LYS A 5 -11.95 -4.82 7.16
CA LYS A 5 -10.55 -4.56 6.94
C LYS A 5 -10.29 -3.07 6.83
N ARG A 6 -9.20 -2.63 7.45
CA ARG A 6 -8.80 -1.22 7.47
C ARG A 6 -7.62 -0.99 6.54
N LEU A 7 -7.80 -0.07 5.62
CA LEU A 7 -6.79 0.28 4.62
C LEU A 7 -6.32 1.71 4.88
N LEU A 8 -5.02 1.94 4.73
CA LEU A 8 -4.45 3.28 4.77
C LEU A 8 -3.99 3.62 3.37
N MET A 9 -4.34 4.82 2.91
CA MET A 9 -3.91 5.32 1.60
C MET A 9 -3.05 6.56 1.79
N ILE A 10 -1.88 6.58 1.19
CA ILE A 10 -0.96 7.72 1.23
C ILE A 10 -0.70 8.17 -0.20
N ASP A 11 -1.20 9.34 -0.55
CA ASP A 11 -1.08 9.90 -1.89
C ASP A 11 -1.35 11.40 -1.78
N ASP A 12 -0.56 12.23 -2.45
CA ASP A 12 -0.67 13.68 -2.33
C ASP A 12 -1.73 14.32 -3.25
N ASP A 13 -2.47 13.50 -4.00
CA ASP A 13 -3.53 13.97 -4.88
C ASP A 13 -4.91 13.70 -4.25
N PRO A 14 -5.56 14.72 -3.65
CA PRO A 14 -6.84 14.50 -2.95
C PRO A 14 -7.95 14.00 -3.87
N ASP A 15 -7.97 14.45 -5.12
CA ASP A 15 -9.02 14.03 -6.06
C ASP A 15 -8.88 12.56 -6.40
N PHE A 16 -7.67 12.09 -6.62
CA PHE A 16 -7.39 10.69 -6.87
C PHE A 16 -7.76 9.83 -5.66
N VAL A 17 -7.37 10.28 -4.46
CA VAL A 17 -7.68 9.59 -3.21
C VAL A 17 -9.18 9.45 -3.03
N GLU A 18 -9.93 10.51 -3.29
CA GLU A 18 -11.38 10.48 -3.13
C GLU A 18 -12.03 9.41 -4.02
N VAL A 19 -11.60 9.34 -5.29
CA VAL A 19 -12.14 8.36 -6.23
C VAL A 19 -11.80 6.93 -5.80
N VAL A 20 -10.55 6.69 -5.45
CA VAL A 20 -10.10 5.35 -5.06
C VAL A 20 -10.73 4.93 -3.74
N ALA A 21 -10.78 5.83 -2.76
CA ALA A 21 -11.38 5.53 -1.47
C ALA A 21 -12.86 5.15 -1.62
N LYS A 22 -13.58 5.83 -2.51
CA LYS A 22 -14.98 5.51 -2.76
C LYS A 22 -15.14 4.08 -3.28
N VAL A 23 -14.29 3.68 -4.21
CA VAL A 23 -14.32 2.31 -4.74
C VAL A 23 -14.11 1.29 -3.61
N LEU A 24 -13.14 1.55 -2.75
CA LEU A 24 -12.79 0.64 -1.66
C LEU A 24 -13.89 0.60 -0.58
N VAL A 25 -14.42 1.75 -0.21
CA VAL A 25 -15.50 1.83 0.78
C VAL A 25 -16.76 1.13 0.27
N ASP A 26 -17.09 1.33 -0.99
CA ASP A 26 -18.25 0.66 -1.59
C ASP A 26 -18.07 -0.86 -1.62
N ALA A 27 -16.83 -1.33 -1.63
CA ALA A 27 -16.52 -2.77 -1.60
C ALA A 27 -16.49 -3.35 -0.17
N GLY A 28 -16.68 -2.51 0.86
CA GLY A 28 -16.76 -2.98 2.23
C GLY A 28 -15.54 -2.72 3.09
N TYR A 29 -14.56 -1.98 2.60
CA TYR A 29 -13.36 -1.66 3.36
C TYR A 29 -13.53 -0.34 4.13
N GLU A 30 -12.79 -0.21 5.23
CA GLU A 30 -12.64 1.05 5.94
C GLU A 30 -11.35 1.69 5.43
N VAL A 31 -11.40 2.96 5.00
CA VAL A 31 -10.26 3.62 4.39
C VAL A 31 -9.94 4.92 5.11
N ASP A 32 -8.68 5.05 5.55
CA ASP A 32 -8.14 6.31 6.04
C ASP A 32 -7.16 6.83 5.01
N ALA A 33 -7.10 8.13 4.83
CA ALA A 33 -6.21 8.75 3.84
C ALA A 33 -5.32 9.79 4.46
N LYS A 34 -4.07 9.81 4.04
CA LYS A 34 -3.11 10.86 4.39
C LYS A 34 -2.48 11.38 3.10
N TYR A 35 -2.16 12.66 3.09
CA TYR A 35 -1.77 13.35 1.86
C TYR A 35 -0.31 13.75 1.82
N ASN A 36 0.45 13.39 2.85
CA ASN A 36 1.89 13.60 2.84
C ASN A 36 2.61 12.44 3.54
N PRO A 37 3.90 12.26 3.25
CA PRO A 37 4.65 11.12 3.75
C PRO A 37 4.74 11.02 5.26
N ASP A 38 4.97 12.14 5.94
CA ASP A 38 5.17 12.13 7.39
C ASP A 38 3.89 11.75 8.13
N GLU A 39 2.77 12.36 7.76
CA GLU A 39 1.48 12.02 8.36
C GLU A 39 1.10 10.59 8.06
N GLY A 40 1.39 10.13 6.83
CA GLY A 40 1.10 8.76 6.43
C GLY A 40 1.89 7.76 7.25
N PHE A 41 3.17 7.98 7.42
CA PHE A 41 4.00 7.07 8.19
C PHE A 41 3.59 7.06 9.68
N ASN A 42 3.29 8.23 10.24
CA ASN A 42 2.80 8.30 11.62
C ASN A 42 1.48 7.56 11.80
N ALA A 43 0.56 7.69 10.84
CA ALA A 43 -0.70 6.97 10.89
C ALA A 43 -0.46 5.45 10.86
N LEU A 44 0.46 5.01 10.02
CA LEU A 44 0.78 3.58 9.92
C LEU A 44 1.35 3.05 11.23
N LYS A 45 2.21 3.82 11.88
CA LYS A 45 2.83 3.41 13.14
C LYS A 45 1.84 3.34 14.30
N THR A 46 0.88 4.27 14.35
CA THR A 46 -0.04 4.39 15.46
C THR A 46 -1.38 3.70 15.21
N GLY A 47 -1.70 3.42 13.96
CA GLY A 47 -2.94 2.74 13.60
C GLY A 47 -2.72 1.24 13.46
N ASP A 48 -3.81 0.54 13.22
CA ASP A 48 -3.79 -0.90 12.99
C ASP A 48 -4.41 -1.15 11.63
N TYR A 49 -3.58 -1.15 10.61
CA TYR A 49 -4.03 -1.28 9.23
C TYR A 49 -3.69 -2.64 8.65
N ASP A 50 -4.59 -3.14 7.83
CA ASP A 50 -4.44 -4.45 7.19
C ASP A 50 -3.69 -4.35 5.87
N LEU A 51 -3.68 -3.18 5.24
CA LEU A 51 -3.02 -2.97 3.95
C LEU A 51 -2.75 -1.48 3.75
N LEU A 52 -1.64 -1.18 3.11
CA LEU A 52 -1.25 0.17 2.72
C LEU A 52 -1.30 0.32 1.20
N LEU A 53 -2.00 1.37 0.72
CA LEU A 53 -1.92 1.80 -0.68
C LEU A 53 -1.00 3.02 -0.70
N LEU A 54 0.10 2.93 -1.44
CA LEU A 54 1.16 3.93 -1.38
C LEU A 54 1.55 4.43 -2.75
N ASP A 55 1.43 5.74 -2.96
CA ASP A 55 2.02 6.39 -4.12
C ASP A 55 3.49 6.66 -3.81
N VAL A 56 4.39 6.05 -4.58
CA VAL A 56 5.82 6.19 -4.32
C VAL A 56 6.42 7.45 -4.94
N LEU A 57 5.68 8.11 -5.82
CA LEU A 57 6.17 9.31 -6.52
C LEU A 57 5.48 10.59 -6.02
N MET A 58 5.34 10.71 -4.70
CA MET A 58 4.73 11.88 -4.08
C MET A 58 5.69 13.05 -3.98
N GLY A 59 5.08 14.25 -3.87
CA GLY A 59 5.81 15.48 -3.56
C GLY A 59 6.88 15.77 -4.59
N ARG A 60 8.13 15.79 -4.15
CA ARG A 60 9.26 16.10 -5.03
C ARG A 60 9.91 14.88 -5.65
N GLY A 61 9.18 13.77 -5.71
CA GLY A 61 9.62 12.58 -6.41
C GLY A 61 9.68 11.34 -5.54
N ALA A 62 10.73 11.16 -4.75
CA ALA A 62 11.03 9.90 -4.11
C ALA A 62 10.56 9.78 -2.65
N GLU A 63 9.69 10.67 -2.19
CA GLU A 63 9.27 10.67 -0.78
C GLU A 63 8.51 9.41 -0.38
N GLY A 64 7.67 8.90 -1.28
CA GLY A 64 6.97 7.64 -1.03
C GLY A 64 7.92 6.46 -0.94
N ILE A 65 9.00 6.51 -1.71
CA ILE A 65 10.02 5.47 -1.67
C ILE A 65 10.74 5.46 -0.32
N MET A 66 10.99 6.63 0.24
CA MET A 66 11.63 6.73 1.55
C MET A 66 10.74 6.13 2.64
N ILE A 67 9.43 6.34 2.56
CA ILE A 67 8.49 5.70 3.47
C ILE A 67 8.55 4.20 3.32
N ALA A 68 8.56 3.72 2.10
CA ALA A 68 8.62 2.28 1.83
C ALA A 68 9.85 1.65 2.46
N ARG A 69 10.99 2.33 2.38
CA ARG A 69 12.23 1.85 3.01
C ARG A 69 12.12 1.83 4.53
N LYS A 70 11.54 2.87 5.12
CA LYS A 70 11.32 2.91 6.57
C LYS A 70 10.43 1.77 7.03
N ILE A 71 9.38 1.48 6.25
CA ILE A 71 8.49 0.35 6.56
C ILE A 71 9.26 -0.98 6.48
N GLY A 72 10.07 -1.14 5.46
CA GLY A 72 10.87 -2.36 5.29
C GLY A 72 11.87 -2.58 6.41
N ASP A 73 12.35 -1.49 7.01
CA ASP A 73 13.31 -1.55 8.12
C ASP A 73 12.65 -1.77 9.48
N ASP A 74 11.34 -1.63 9.58
CA ASP A 74 10.63 -1.79 10.84
C ASP A 74 10.10 -3.22 10.98
N PRO A 75 10.50 -3.97 12.03
CA PRO A 75 10.12 -5.39 12.15
C PRO A 75 8.61 -5.62 12.22
N VAL A 76 7.85 -4.65 12.71
CA VAL A 76 6.39 -4.77 12.82
C VAL A 76 5.72 -4.32 11.53
N LEU A 77 6.09 -3.14 11.04
CA LEU A 77 5.43 -2.55 9.89
C LEU A 77 5.69 -3.30 8.59
N ARG A 78 6.84 -3.95 8.46
CA ARG A 78 7.14 -4.69 7.23
C ARG A 78 6.21 -5.88 6.98
N GLU A 79 5.42 -6.26 7.98
CA GLU A 79 4.43 -7.31 7.81
C GLU A 79 3.14 -6.80 7.15
N THR A 80 2.97 -5.50 7.05
CA THR A 80 1.80 -4.91 6.40
C THR A 80 1.97 -4.98 4.88
N PRO A 81 1.04 -5.62 4.16
CA PRO A 81 1.14 -5.65 2.69
C PRO A 81 0.99 -4.26 2.10
N ILE A 82 1.72 -4.00 1.04
CA ILE A 82 1.72 -2.69 0.38
C ILE A 82 1.35 -2.86 -1.08
N LEU A 83 0.31 -2.13 -1.51
CA LEU A 83 -0.02 -2.01 -2.92
C LEU A 83 0.51 -0.67 -3.40
N ILE A 84 1.49 -0.71 -4.29
CA ILE A 84 2.07 0.50 -4.87
C ILE A 84 1.20 1.00 -5.99
N ILE A 85 0.86 2.28 -5.95
CA ILE A 85 0.09 2.93 -7.00
C ILE A 85 0.96 4.05 -7.55
N THR A 86 1.24 4.02 -8.85
CA THR A 86 2.16 4.99 -9.44
C THR A 86 1.76 5.34 -10.87
N GLY A 87 2.13 6.54 -11.29
CA GLY A 87 1.90 6.98 -12.66
C GLY A 87 2.93 6.49 -13.65
N MET A 88 4.10 6.04 -13.18
CA MET A 88 5.19 5.69 -14.09
C MET A 88 5.98 4.48 -13.58
N ARG A 89 5.60 3.31 -14.09
CA ARG A 89 6.20 2.05 -13.71
C ARG A 89 7.72 2.02 -13.96
N GLU A 90 8.15 2.55 -15.10
CA GLU A 90 9.57 2.55 -15.47
C GLU A 90 10.43 3.34 -14.49
N GLN A 91 9.86 4.38 -13.86
CA GLN A 91 10.61 5.18 -12.89
C GLN A 91 10.93 4.39 -11.64
N ILE A 92 10.08 3.45 -11.27
CA ILE A 92 10.34 2.62 -10.10
C ILE A 92 11.57 1.75 -10.33
N ALA A 93 11.66 1.11 -11.50
CA ALA A 93 12.82 0.31 -11.84
C ALA A 93 14.10 1.14 -11.89
N PHE A 94 13.99 2.38 -12.36
CA PHE A 94 15.12 3.31 -12.39
C PHE A 94 15.58 3.72 -10.99
N LEU A 95 14.63 3.95 -10.09
CA LEU A 95 14.92 4.41 -8.74
C LEU A 95 15.48 3.29 -7.83
N PHE A 96 15.25 2.03 -8.20
CA PHE A 96 15.73 0.88 -7.43
C PHE A 96 16.59 -0.07 -8.30
N PRO A 97 17.63 0.43 -8.97
CA PRO A 97 18.41 -0.43 -9.85
C PRO A 97 19.15 -1.50 -9.05
N GLY A 98 18.74 -2.76 -9.25
CA GLY A 98 19.43 -3.88 -8.63
C GLY A 98 19.38 -3.95 -7.12
N GLN A 99 18.50 -3.17 -6.48
CA GLN A 99 18.41 -3.18 -5.01
C GLN A 99 17.14 -3.86 -4.53
N PRO A 100 17.27 -4.71 -3.52
CA PRO A 100 16.07 -5.24 -2.87
C PRO A 100 15.39 -4.14 -2.08
N VAL A 101 14.08 -4.09 -2.20
CA VAL A 101 13.24 -3.19 -1.41
C VAL A 101 12.39 -4.03 -0.48
N HIS A 102 11.40 -3.41 0.15
CA HIS A 102 10.45 -4.13 0.99
C HIS A 102 9.95 -5.38 0.25
N PRO A 103 9.81 -6.54 0.93
CA PRO A 103 9.33 -7.75 0.27
C PRO A 103 8.01 -7.58 -0.45
N SER A 104 7.18 -6.61 -0.02
CA SER A 104 5.93 -6.30 -0.70
C SER A 104 6.12 -5.57 -2.02
N PHE A 105 7.32 -5.18 -2.37
CA PHE A 105 7.61 -4.52 -3.64
C PHE A 105 8.00 -5.51 -4.72
N VAL A 106 7.41 -6.67 -4.69
CA VAL A 106 7.63 -7.65 -5.75
C VAL A 106 6.89 -7.17 -6.99
N PRO A 107 7.59 -7.00 -8.10
CA PRO A 107 6.97 -6.50 -9.34
C PRO A 107 5.81 -7.36 -9.79
N ASN A 108 4.84 -6.73 -10.38
CA ASN A 108 3.68 -7.31 -11.05
C ASN A 108 2.50 -7.70 -10.15
N ASP A 109 2.76 -8.18 -8.93
CA ASP A 109 1.67 -8.61 -8.05
C ASP A 109 1.20 -7.52 -7.10
N GLU A 110 2.07 -6.55 -6.82
CA GLU A 110 1.84 -5.56 -5.78
C GLU A 110 1.98 -4.13 -6.29
N LEU A 111 1.87 -3.97 -7.60
CA LEU A 111 1.98 -2.66 -8.23
C LEU A 111 0.84 -2.45 -9.21
N ILE A 112 0.26 -1.24 -9.18
CA ILE A 112 -0.80 -0.87 -10.10
C ILE A 112 -0.48 0.52 -10.65
N GLU A 113 -0.66 0.71 -11.95
CA GLU A 113 -0.38 1.99 -12.60
C GLU A 113 -1.64 2.86 -12.69
N LYS A 114 -1.45 4.17 -12.56
CA LYS A 114 -2.51 5.14 -12.83
C LYS A 114 -2.70 5.29 -14.35
N PRO A 115 -3.91 5.46 -14.85
CA PRO A 115 -5.17 5.51 -14.11
C PRO A 115 -5.60 4.13 -13.61
N VAL A 116 -6.16 4.08 -12.40
CA VAL A 116 -6.48 2.83 -11.74
C VAL A 116 -7.86 2.33 -12.19
N GLU A 117 -7.88 1.10 -12.68
CA GLU A 117 -9.14 0.44 -13.02
C GLU A 117 -9.74 -0.17 -11.74
N PRO A 118 -11.02 0.14 -11.42
CA PRO A 118 -11.61 -0.32 -10.16
C PRO A 118 -11.60 -1.83 -9.94
N ASP A 119 -11.90 -2.60 -10.96
CA ASP A 119 -11.94 -4.07 -10.82
C ASP A 119 -10.56 -4.63 -10.53
N LEU A 120 -9.53 -4.12 -11.20
CA LEU A 120 -8.16 -4.55 -10.96
C LEU A 120 -7.68 -4.15 -9.57
N LEU A 121 -8.05 -2.95 -9.12
CA LEU A 121 -7.73 -2.49 -7.77
C LEU A 121 -8.31 -3.44 -6.73
N LEU A 122 -9.58 -3.77 -6.84
CA LEU A 122 -10.24 -4.64 -5.87
C LEU A 122 -9.67 -6.05 -5.89
N GLU A 123 -9.33 -6.56 -7.06
CA GLU A 123 -8.69 -7.87 -7.20
C GLU A 123 -7.34 -7.91 -6.48
N LYS A 124 -6.51 -6.89 -6.70
CA LYS A 124 -5.18 -6.85 -6.07
C LYS A 124 -5.26 -6.65 -4.56
N VAL A 125 -6.16 -5.80 -4.09
CA VAL A 125 -6.36 -5.59 -2.66
C VAL A 125 -6.79 -6.89 -1.99
N SER A 126 -7.78 -7.56 -2.57
CA SER A 126 -8.27 -8.83 -2.03
C SER A 126 -7.17 -9.89 -1.99
N ALA A 127 -6.40 -10.00 -3.06
CA ALA A 127 -5.32 -10.99 -3.15
C ALA A 127 -4.24 -10.74 -2.10
N LEU A 128 -3.86 -9.48 -1.90
CA LEU A 128 -2.85 -9.13 -0.89
C LEU A 128 -3.34 -9.39 0.53
N LEU A 129 -4.60 -9.08 0.80
CA LEU A 129 -5.18 -9.35 2.12
C LEU A 129 -5.26 -10.84 2.41
N GLU A 130 -5.65 -11.65 1.42
CA GLU A 130 -5.69 -13.10 1.56
C GLU A 130 -4.30 -13.68 1.79
N ALA A 131 -3.31 -13.22 1.04
CA ALA A 131 -1.94 -13.68 1.20
C ALA A 131 -1.38 -13.33 2.58
N SER A 132 -1.68 -12.14 3.08
CA SER A 132 -1.26 -11.71 4.40
C SER A 132 -1.89 -12.54 5.50
N ALA A 133 -3.20 -12.79 5.40
CA ALA A 133 -3.91 -13.63 6.37
C ALA A 133 -3.36 -15.04 6.40
N LYS A 134 -3.04 -15.59 5.24
CA LYS A 134 -2.47 -16.92 5.12
C LYS A 134 -1.09 -17.01 5.78
N ARG A 135 -0.25 -16.00 5.56
CA ARG A 135 1.08 -15.97 6.21
C ARG A 135 0.96 -15.91 7.73
N LYS A 136 0.03 -15.09 8.24
CA LYS A 136 -0.21 -14.99 9.69
C LYS A 136 -0.70 -16.30 10.28
N ALA A 137 -1.61 -16.98 9.59
CA ALA A 137 -2.13 -18.26 10.04
C ALA A 137 -1.02 -19.32 10.09
N GLU A 138 -0.14 -19.35 9.10
CA GLU A 138 0.99 -20.27 9.06
C GLU A 138 1.97 -20.01 10.21
N THR A 139 2.23 -18.73 10.51
CA THR A 139 3.10 -18.36 11.61
C THR A 139 2.50 -18.75 12.96
N GLU A 140 1.20 -18.55 13.14
CA GLU A 140 0.50 -18.88 14.37
C GLU A 140 0.40 -20.39 14.59
N SER A 141 0.42 -21.19 13.53
CA SER A 141 0.33 -22.65 13.61
C SER A 141 1.60 -23.29 14.15
N ASN A 142 2.68 -22.56 14.15
CA ASN A 142 3.96 -23.07 14.62
C ASN A 142 4.24 -22.56 16.04
#